data_f4c0d75970cf6cde8a427fc8db00b552
#
_entry.id   f4c0d75970cf6cde8a427fc8db00b552
#
_cell.length_a   1.000
_cell.length_b   1.000
_cell.length_c   1.000
_cell.angle_alpha   90.00
_cell.angle_beta   90.00
_cell.angle_gamma   90.00
#
_symmetry.space_group_name_H-M   'P 1'
#
loop_
_entity.id
_entity.type
_entity.pdbx_description
1 polymer ?
#
loop_
_entity_poly.entity_id
_entity_poly.type
_entity_poly.pdbx_seq_one_letter_code
_entity_poly.pdbx_strand_id
1 'polypeptide(L)'
;MTITIVIFLCIILLYFIIGVFDIQKNIFVESKNSVTKGQICLTFDDGPDKIMTPKILKILNKYNIKGTFFLIGKNIKNNEDLVKKISCEGHSIGSHTFSHEILFPFLSKKKMFTEIKQTNDIIKKITGKKIIHFRPPFGITNINIK
;
A
#
# COMPACT_ATOMS: atom_id res chain seq x y z
N MET A 1 34.79 12.17 25.00
CA MET A 1 33.81 13.00 24.27
C MET A 1 33.52 12.48 22.85
N THR A 2 34.54 12.18 22.04
CA THR A 2 34.35 11.68 20.66
C THR A 2 33.61 10.33 20.53
N ILE A 3 33.98 9.33 21.35
CA ILE A 3 33.38 8.00 21.33
C ILE A 3 31.87 8.06 21.68
N THR A 4 31.50 8.85 22.69
CA THR A 4 30.11 9.02 23.13
C THR A 4 29.25 9.65 22.02
N ILE A 5 29.80 10.63 21.29
CA ILE A 5 29.12 11.27 20.17
C ILE A 5 28.89 10.26 19.01
N VAL A 6 29.93 9.47 18.70
CA VAL A 6 29.84 8.44 17.65
C VAL A 6 28.76 7.41 18.01
N ILE A 7 28.74 6.89 19.24
CA ILE A 7 27.71 5.93 19.70
C ILE A 7 26.32 6.55 19.57
N PHE A 8 26.14 7.80 19.98
CA PHE A 8 24.86 8.50 19.89
C PHE A 8 24.38 8.64 18.44
N LEU A 9 25.28 9.01 17.52
CA LEU A 9 24.96 9.09 16.09
C LEU A 9 24.60 7.73 15.50
N CYS A 10 25.28 6.65 15.89
CA CYS A 10 24.96 5.30 15.46
C CYS A 10 23.57 4.85 15.94
N ILE A 11 23.17 5.20 17.17
CA ILE A 11 21.84 4.90 17.70
C ILE A 11 20.76 5.65 16.92
N ILE A 12 20.97 6.93 16.61
CA ILE A 12 20.04 7.72 15.80
C ILE A 12 19.89 7.10 14.40
N LEU A 13 21.01 6.74 13.76
CA LEU A 13 21.00 6.12 12.45
C LEU A 13 20.25 4.78 12.46
N LEU A 14 20.50 3.95 13.46
CA LEU A 14 19.83 2.67 13.63
C LEU A 14 18.30 2.86 13.81
N TYR A 15 17.91 3.80 14.66
CA TYR A 15 16.49 4.14 14.85
C TYR A 15 15.83 4.59 13.54
N PHE A 16 16.54 5.40 12.75
CA PHE A 16 16.03 5.85 11.45
C PHE A 16 15.91 4.68 10.46
N ILE A 17 16.90 3.80 10.39
CA ILE A 17 16.87 2.60 9.54
C ILE A 17 15.69 1.71 9.91
N ILE A 18 15.49 1.43 11.19
CA ILE A 18 14.36 0.62 11.66
C ILE A 18 13.03 1.28 11.25
N GLY A 19 12.90 2.59 11.43
CA GLY A 19 11.67 3.31 11.05
C GLY A 19 11.36 3.27 9.55
N VAL A 20 12.40 3.21 8.69
CA VAL A 20 12.24 3.13 7.24
C VAL A 20 11.84 1.72 6.80
N PHE A 21 12.50 0.69 7.31
CA PHE A 21 12.39 -0.68 6.81
C PHE A 21 11.41 -1.57 7.59
N ASP A 22 10.98 -1.16 8.78
CA ASP A 22 10.03 -1.91 9.60
C ASP A 22 8.77 -1.08 9.89
N ILE A 23 7.81 -1.14 8.96
CA ILE A 23 6.53 -0.43 9.08
C ILE A 23 5.73 -0.89 10.31
N GLN A 24 5.97 -2.12 10.83
CA GLN A 24 5.26 -2.65 11.99
C GLN A 24 5.62 -1.92 13.29
N LYS A 25 6.79 -1.28 13.34
CA LYS A 25 7.21 -0.48 14.51
C LYS A 25 6.48 0.85 14.65
N ASN A 26 5.71 1.26 13.62
CA ASN A 26 4.92 2.50 13.65
C ASN A 26 5.74 3.77 13.97
N ILE A 27 7.01 3.81 13.59
CA ILE A 27 7.91 4.94 13.90
C ILE A 27 7.53 6.17 13.08
N PHE A 28 7.37 6.03 11.77
CA PHE A 28 7.05 7.14 10.87
C PHE A 28 5.58 7.16 10.46
N VAL A 29 4.94 6.00 10.37
CA VAL A 29 3.54 5.85 9.92
C VAL A 29 2.83 4.88 10.83
N GLU A 30 1.64 5.24 11.29
CA GLU A 30 0.76 4.29 11.97
C GLU A 30 0.21 3.29 10.95
N SER A 31 0.52 2.01 11.13
CA SER A 31 0.11 0.93 10.25
C SER A 31 -0.89 0.00 10.91
N LYS A 32 -1.83 -0.53 10.12
CA LYS A 32 -2.70 -1.64 10.54
C LYS A 32 -2.00 -2.95 10.17
N ASN A 33 -1.28 -3.52 11.10
CA ASN A 33 -0.47 -4.74 10.94
C ASN A 33 -1.00 -5.94 11.72
N SER A 34 -2.15 -5.80 12.37
CA SER A 34 -2.80 -6.87 13.10
C SER A 34 -4.31 -6.86 12.90
N VAL A 35 -4.93 -7.99 13.10
CA VAL A 35 -6.38 -8.19 13.09
C VAL A 35 -6.81 -8.84 14.41
N THR A 36 -8.10 -8.87 14.68
CA THR A 36 -8.64 -9.53 15.88
C THR A 36 -8.20 -11.00 15.93
N LYS A 37 -7.88 -11.50 17.12
CA LYS A 37 -7.48 -12.90 17.32
C LYS A 37 -8.50 -13.85 16.67
N GLY A 38 -8.01 -14.80 15.88
CA GLY A 38 -8.83 -15.77 15.15
C GLY A 38 -9.32 -15.28 13.77
N GLN A 39 -8.97 -14.06 13.35
CA GLN A 39 -9.27 -13.56 12.02
C GLN A 39 -8.03 -13.56 11.12
N ILE A 40 -8.25 -13.71 9.81
CA ILE A 40 -7.22 -13.59 8.77
C ILE A 40 -7.69 -12.52 7.78
N CYS A 41 -6.80 -11.59 7.44
CA CYS A 41 -7.03 -10.61 6.39
C CYS A 41 -6.22 -10.99 5.15
N LEU A 42 -6.91 -11.29 4.05
CA LEU A 42 -6.26 -11.56 2.76
C LEU A 42 -6.04 -10.24 2.03
N THR A 43 -4.79 -10.01 1.62
CA THR A 43 -4.42 -8.82 0.84
C THR A 43 -3.68 -9.23 -0.43
N PHE A 44 -3.89 -8.48 -1.50
CA PHE A 44 -3.31 -8.71 -2.82
C PHE A 44 -2.73 -7.40 -3.33
N ASP A 45 -1.45 -7.38 -3.60
CA ASP A 45 -0.72 -6.21 -4.09
C ASP A 45 -0.52 -6.29 -5.62
N ASP A 46 -0.03 -5.20 -6.22
CA ASP A 46 0.42 -5.09 -7.61
C ASP A 46 -0.65 -5.21 -8.71
N GLY A 47 -1.91 -5.45 -8.35
CA GLY A 47 -3.01 -5.50 -9.30
C GLY A 47 -3.39 -4.12 -9.90
N PRO A 48 -4.40 -4.11 -10.79
CA PRO A 48 -5.06 -5.25 -11.38
C PRO A 48 -4.20 -5.93 -12.46
N ASP A 49 -4.29 -7.25 -12.55
CA ASP A 49 -3.69 -8.07 -13.60
C ASP A 49 -4.78 -8.80 -14.38
N LYS A 50 -4.67 -8.83 -15.73
CA LYS A 50 -5.70 -9.40 -16.61
C LYS A 50 -5.94 -10.90 -16.41
N ILE A 51 -4.92 -11.63 -15.97
CA ILE A 51 -4.97 -13.08 -15.82
C ILE A 51 -5.20 -13.46 -14.36
N MET A 52 -4.43 -12.87 -13.43
CA MET A 52 -4.43 -13.29 -12.04
C MET A 52 -5.60 -12.73 -11.25
N THR A 53 -5.96 -11.45 -11.47
CA THR A 53 -7.07 -10.85 -10.72
C THR A 53 -8.39 -11.60 -10.90
N PRO A 54 -8.83 -11.99 -12.14
CA PRO A 54 -10.03 -12.79 -12.31
C PRO A 54 -9.96 -14.17 -11.64
N LYS A 55 -8.80 -14.82 -11.63
CA LYS A 55 -8.61 -16.12 -10.95
C LYS A 55 -8.76 -16.00 -9.45
N ILE A 56 -8.17 -14.95 -8.86
CA ILE A 56 -8.27 -14.66 -7.42
C ILE A 56 -9.73 -14.39 -7.06
N LEU A 57 -10.41 -13.52 -7.80
CA LEU A 57 -11.82 -13.20 -7.57
C LEU A 57 -12.72 -14.46 -7.63
N LYS A 58 -12.48 -15.35 -8.60
CA LYS A 58 -13.19 -16.62 -8.71
C LYS A 58 -13.01 -17.50 -7.47
N ILE A 59 -11.79 -17.58 -6.94
CA ILE A 59 -11.48 -18.35 -5.73
C ILE A 59 -12.16 -17.72 -4.51
N LEU A 60 -12.03 -16.41 -4.32
CA LEU A 60 -12.65 -15.68 -3.21
C LEU A 60 -14.17 -15.84 -3.21
N ASN A 61 -14.78 -15.74 -4.39
CA ASN A 61 -16.23 -15.92 -4.55
C ASN A 61 -16.66 -17.37 -4.23
N LYS A 62 -15.90 -18.38 -4.70
CA LYS A 62 -16.19 -19.81 -4.40
C LYS A 62 -16.27 -20.07 -2.91
N TYR A 63 -15.43 -19.42 -2.11
CA TYR A 63 -15.39 -19.61 -0.66
C TYR A 63 -16.13 -18.52 0.12
N ASN A 64 -16.82 -17.61 -0.57
CA ASN A 64 -17.50 -16.43 0.01
C ASN A 64 -16.59 -15.60 0.93
N ILE A 65 -15.33 -15.40 0.53
CA ILE A 65 -14.31 -14.66 1.27
C ILE A 65 -14.12 -13.29 0.62
N LYS A 66 -13.91 -12.26 1.44
CA LYS A 66 -13.55 -10.92 0.97
C LYS A 66 -12.06 -10.65 1.24
N GLY A 67 -11.42 -9.89 0.34
CA GLY A 67 -10.04 -9.48 0.45
C GLY A 67 -9.86 -7.99 0.20
N THR A 68 -8.64 -7.50 0.40
CA THR A 68 -8.24 -6.14 0.09
C THR A 68 -7.22 -6.15 -1.05
N PHE A 69 -7.47 -5.37 -2.08
CA PHE A 69 -6.61 -5.26 -3.26
C PHE A 69 -5.91 -3.89 -3.25
N PHE A 70 -4.59 -3.87 -3.13
CA PHE A 70 -3.78 -2.66 -3.26
C PHE A 70 -3.33 -2.52 -4.71
N LEU A 71 -3.94 -1.56 -5.41
CA LEU A 71 -3.81 -1.43 -6.86
C LEU A 71 -2.77 -0.38 -7.26
N ILE A 72 -1.94 -0.73 -8.25
CA ILE A 72 -1.00 0.19 -8.90
C ILE A 72 -1.75 1.01 -9.94
N GLY A 73 -1.68 2.34 -9.85
CA GLY A 73 -2.44 3.23 -10.70
C GLY A 73 -2.22 3.01 -12.20
N LYS A 74 -0.97 2.83 -12.65
CA LYS A 74 -0.64 2.56 -14.06
C LYS A 74 -1.24 1.26 -14.60
N ASN A 75 -1.44 0.25 -13.72
CA ASN A 75 -2.00 -1.03 -14.11
C ASN A 75 -3.52 -0.97 -14.30
N ILE A 76 -4.17 0.09 -13.81
CA ILE A 76 -5.62 0.28 -13.97
C ILE A 76 -5.98 0.58 -15.43
N LYS A 77 -5.11 1.31 -16.15
CA LYS A 77 -5.33 1.63 -17.56
C LYS A 77 -5.56 0.35 -18.38
N ASN A 78 -6.68 0.28 -19.10
CA ASN A 78 -7.16 -0.90 -19.85
C ASN A 78 -7.54 -2.10 -18.97
N ASN A 79 -7.78 -1.87 -17.66
CA ASN A 79 -8.24 -2.85 -16.68
C ASN A 79 -9.34 -2.28 -15.76
N GLU A 80 -10.00 -1.20 -16.20
CA GLU A 80 -11.01 -0.47 -15.43
C GLU A 80 -12.18 -1.40 -15.02
N ASP A 81 -12.57 -2.32 -15.90
CA ASP A 81 -13.61 -3.30 -15.64
C ASP A 81 -13.25 -4.25 -14.48
N LEU A 82 -11.97 -4.62 -14.34
CA LEU A 82 -11.49 -5.43 -13.22
C LEU A 82 -11.59 -4.67 -11.90
N VAL A 83 -11.24 -3.37 -11.89
CA VAL A 83 -11.38 -2.52 -10.70
C VAL A 83 -12.84 -2.40 -10.29
N LYS A 84 -13.73 -2.17 -11.26
CA LYS A 84 -15.19 -2.16 -11.03
C LYS A 84 -15.67 -3.49 -10.47
N LYS A 85 -15.22 -4.61 -11.05
CA LYS A 85 -15.58 -5.97 -10.61
C LYS A 85 -15.13 -6.21 -9.16
N ILE A 86 -13.86 -5.90 -8.81
CA ILE A 86 -13.35 -6.00 -7.43
C ILE A 86 -14.29 -5.26 -6.46
N SER A 87 -14.67 -4.02 -6.82
CA SER A 87 -15.55 -3.20 -5.99
C SER A 87 -16.97 -3.74 -5.88
N CYS A 88 -17.57 -4.21 -7.01
CA CYS A 88 -18.94 -4.74 -7.04
C CYS A 88 -19.07 -6.08 -6.30
N GLU A 89 -18.01 -6.90 -6.30
CA GLU A 89 -17.97 -8.15 -5.55
C GLU A 89 -17.72 -7.93 -4.04
N GLY A 90 -17.66 -6.67 -3.57
CA GLY A 90 -17.59 -6.32 -2.15
C GLY A 90 -16.21 -6.44 -1.53
N HIS A 91 -15.15 -6.48 -2.34
CA HIS A 91 -13.77 -6.42 -1.86
C HIS A 91 -13.37 -4.98 -1.53
N SER A 92 -12.41 -4.83 -0.61
CA SER A 92 -11.78 -3.54 -0.32
C SER A 92 -10.72 -3.22 -1.36
N ILE A 93 -10.57 -1.92 -1.67
CA ILE A 93 -9.52 -1.43 -2.58
C ILE A 93 -8.68 -0.39 -1.85
N GLY A 94 -7.37 -0.50 -1.97
CA GLY A 94 -6.37 0.45 -1.53
C GLY A 94 -5.48 0.92 -2.66
N SER A 95 -4.72 1.98 -2.42
CA SER A 95 -3.69 2.49 -3.33
C SER A 95 -2.34 1.83 -3.07
N HIS A 96 -1.63 1.49 -4.16
CA HIS A 96 -0.25 0.98 -4.12
C HIS A 96 0.68 1.87 -4.95
N THR A 97 0.51 3.20 -4.85
CA THR A 97 1.11 4.25 -5.69
C THR A 97 0.65 4.18 -7.16
N PHE A 98 1.06 5.16 -7.96
CA PHE A 98 0.74 5.18 -9.38
C PHE A 98 1.75 4.39 -10.21
N SER A 99 3.04 4.62 -10.00
CA SER A 99 4.11 4.04 -10.82
C SER A 99 4.75 2.78 -10.21
N HIS A 100 4.60 2.56 -8.89
CA HIS A 100 5.31 1.50 -8.14
C HIS A 100 6.83 1.57 -8.31
N GLU A 101 7.40 2.77 -8.17
CA GLU A 101 8.83 2.96 -8.30
C GLU A 101 9.60 2.48 -7.06
N ILE A 102 10.75 1.83 -7.29
CA ILE A 102 11.67 1.40 -6.22
C ILE A 102 12.13 2.59 -5.37
N LEU A 103 12.33 3.74 -6.01
CA LEU A 103 12.77 4.96 -5.32
C LEU A 103 11.63 5.75 -4.67
N PHE A 104 10.40 5.21 -4.61
CA PHE A 104 9.27 5.88 -3.97
C PHE A 104 9.61 6.42 -2.56
N PRO A 105 10.29 5.70 -1.66
CA PRO A 105 10.61 6.20 -0.32
C PRO A 105 11.55 7.43 -0.31
N PHE A 106 12.27 7.67 -1.39
CA PHE A 106 13.20 8.81 -1.53
C PHE A 106 12.59 10.00 -2.28
N LEU A 107 11.33 9.89 -2.70
CA LEU A 107 10.63 11.00 -3.36
C LEU A 107 10.35 12.14 -2.37
N SER A 108 10.27 13.35 -2.88
CA SER A 108 9.78 14.49 -2.11
C SER A 108 8.31 14.28 -1.70
N LYS A 109 7.89 14.88 -0.59
CA LYS A 109 6.50 14.83 -0.10
C LYS A 109 5.47 15.14 -1.20
N LYS A 110 5.74 16.15 -2.04
CA LYS A 110 4.88 16.53 -3.16
C LYS A 110 4.73 15.41 -4.19
N LYS A 111 5.83 14.75 -4.57
CA LYS A 111 5.80 13.64 -5.53
C LYS A 111 5.09 12.42 -4.95
N MET A 112 5.36 12.06 -3.69
CA MET A 112 4.66 10.97 -3.01
C MET A 112 3.16 11.21 -2.95
N PHE A 113 2.75 12.42 -2.57
CA PHE A 113 1.34 12.81 -2.55
C PHE A 113 0.70 12.69 -3.95
N THR A 114 1.42 13.08 -5.01
CA THR A 114 0.93 12.98 -6.39
C THR A 114 0.71 11.51 -6.79
N GLU A 115 1.64 10.63 -6.50
CA GLU A 115 1.56 9.18 -6.74
C GLU A 115 0.32 8.56 -6.08
N ILE A 116 0.10 8.88 -4.81
CA ILE A 116 -1.03 8.35 -4.04
C ILE A 116 -2.35 8.95 -4.54
N LYS A 117 -2.39 10.28 -4.69
CA LYS A 117 -3.60 11.00 -5.09
C LYS A 117 -4.08 10.59 -6.48
N GLN A 118 -3.17 10.48 -7.45
CA GLN A 118 -3.50 10.09 -8.82
C GLN A 118 -4.18 8.71 -8.86
N THR A 119 -3.64 7.74 -8.14
CA THR A 119 -4.23 6.40 -8.04
C THR A 119 -5.59 6.45 -7.38
N ASN A 120 -5.72 7.17 -6.25
CA ASN A 120 -6.99 7.31 -5.54
C ASN A 120 -8.07 7.95 -6.41
N ASP A 121 -7.73 8.99 -7.17
CA ASP A 121 -8.66 9.69 -8.06
C ASP A 121 -9.16 8.78 -9.18
N ILE A 122 -8.28 7.97 -9.77
CA ILE A 122 -8.66 6.99 -10.80
C ILE A 122 -9.61 5.93 -10.21
N ILE A 123 -9.26 5.33 -9.08
CA ILE A 123 -10.10 4.31 -8.45
C ILE A 123 -11.46 4.91 -8.06
N LYS A 124 -11.47 6.11 -7.47
CA LYS A 124 -12.70 6.83 -7.11
C LYS A 124 -13.58 7.09 -8.32
N LYS A 125 -12.99 7.50 -9.44
CA LYS A 125 -13.74 7.74 -10.70
C LYS A 125 -14.43 6.47 -11.20
N ILE A 126 -13.81 5.30 -11.07
CA ILE A 126 -14.34 4.03 -11.54
C ILE A 126 -15.40 3.46 -10.57
N THR A 127 -15.14 3.55 -9.26
CA THR A 127 -15.94 2.86 -8.24
C THR A 127 -16.92 3.74 -7.50
N GLY A 128 -16.79 5.07 -7.59
CA GLY A 128 -17.54 6.03 -6.78
C GLY A 128 -17.10 6.10 -5.31
N LYS A 129 -16.20 5.22 -4.85
CA LYS A 129 -15.81 5.09 -3.44
C LYS A 129 -14.54 5.88 -3.13
N LYS A 130 -14.49 6.50 -1.94
CA LYS A 130 -13.27 7.11 -1.41
C LYS A 130 -12.29 6.03 -1.00
N ILE A 131 -11.03 6.15 -1.42
CA ILE A 131 -9.96 5.25 -1.01
C ILE A 131 -9.33 5.77 0.28
N ILE A 132 -9.28 4.90 1.30
CA ILE A 132 -8.76 5.21 2.64
C ILE A 132 -7.58 4.32 3.03
N HIS A 133 -7.28 3.31 2.22
CA HIS A 133 -6.17 2.39 2.46
C HIS A 133 -5.04 2.67 1.48
N PHE A 134 -3.84 2.70 2.01
CA PHE A 134 -2.60 2.84 1.25
C PHE A 134 -1.58 1.81 1.74
N ARG A 135 -0.83 1.24 0.81
CA ARG A 135 0.33 0.40 1.10
C ARG A 135 1.52 0.90 0.30
N PRO A 136 2.63 1.26 0.94
CA PRO A 136 3.82 1.70 0.20
C PRO A 136 4.45 0.51 -0.54
N PRO A 137 5.07 0.74 -1.71
CA PRO A 137 5.87 -0.25 -2.39
C PRO A 137 6.94 -0.84 -1.46
N PHE A 138 7.16 -2.15 -1.54
CA PHE A 138 8.16 -2.89 -0.76
C PHE A 138 8.01 -2.78 0.78
N GLY A 139 6.93 -2.21 1.30
CA GLY A 139 6.75 -1.97 2.72
C GLY A 139 7.66 -0.88 3.30
N ILE A 140 8.40 -0.16 2.46
CA ILE A 140 9.37 0.86 2.88
C ILE A 140 8.64 2.19 3.09
N THR A 141 8.88 2.82 4.25
CA THR A 141 8.27 4.09 4.63
C THR A 141 9.31 5.18 4.85
N ASN A 142 8.85 6.42 4.98
CA ASN A 142 9.68 7.52 5.45
C ASN A 142 8.82 8.58 6.16
N ILE A 143 9.49 9.59 6.73
CA ILE A 143 8.85 10.68 7.46
C ILE A 143 7.88 11.54 6.61
N ASN A 144 7.98 11.48 5.27
CA ASN A 144 7.18 12.29 4.35
C ASN A 144 5.80 11.68 4.03
N ILE A 145 5.54 10.43 4.41
CA ILE A 145 4.27 9.72 4.10
C ILE A 145 3.10 10.19 4.97
N LYS A 146 3.37 10.89 6.08
CA LYS A 146 2.34 11.48 6.96
C LYS A 146 1.55 12.58 6.29
#